data_ba07e89cc4063eac33567eba04be4f09
#
_entry.id   ba07e89cc4063eac33567eba04be4f09
#
_cell.length_a   1.000
_cell.length_b   1.000
_cell.length_c   1.000
_cell.angle_alpha   90.00
_cell.angle_beta   90.00
_cell.angle_gamma   90.00
#
_symmetry.space_group_name_H-M   'P 1'
#
loop_
_entity.id
_entity.type
_entity.pdbx_description
1 polymer ?
#
loop_
_entity_poly.entity_id
_entity_poly.type
_entity_poly.pdbx_seq_one_letter_code
_entity_poly.pdbx_strand_id
1 'polypeptide(L)'
;MDKLPYREFLAMLQERTREADIPYSGSFELTPLCNLDCKMCYVHLQDPSVRHRMLSGEQWISLIQQAIDAGMMEALLTGGEAMTHPAFWDIYMYLINHGIVTQVKTNGLLLNEEAISRFKDYPPYKLDISLYGCDSESYVAVTGVDAYEQVVRHIRLAIEAGLPVYLAVTPSSYMSPWTERVMALASSFGVSVGVNDSLIDPHDNTGRKKADFDIPLEEDMSIKEKKREILPPRYDAADHEFFMKRRNRPMLSDKGLYCSAGRSGFAVNWDGVMVPCLAFPRDVTCAYPLRDGFSQAWREVNEAVKNYEIPQACHTCELNDKCHYCPMRHPKGAAKHLCDPDYCNKLKAKYKAFQKTEKNN
;
A
#
# COMPACT_ATOMS: atom_id res chain seq x y z
N MET A 1 -14.81 15.56 -30.98
CA MET A 1 -14.09 15.43 -29.70
C MET A 1 -13.78 13.97 -29.49
N ASP A 2 -12.55 13.56 -29.65
CA ASP A 2 -12.14 12.19 -29.37
C ASP A 2 -12.33 11.96 -27.85
N LYS A 3 -13.08 10.90 -27.51
CA LYS A 3 -13.32 10.55 -26.11
C LYS A 3 -12.01 10.09 -25.51
N LEU A 4 -11.46 10.85 -24.55
CA LEU A 4 -10.28 10.44 -23.79
C LEU A 4 -10.62 9.17 -22.98
N PRO A 5 -9.91 8.06 -23.15
CA PRO A 5 -10.12 6.87 -22.32
C PRO A 5 -9.97 7.20 -20.82
N TYR A 6 -10.82 6.63 -19.98
CA TYR A 6 -10.83 6.93 -18.53
C TYR A 6 -9.46 6.78 -17.87
N ARG A 7 -8.70 5.74 -18.24
CA ARG A 7 -7.33 5.51 -17.76
C ARG A 7 -6.36 6.65 -18.11
N GLU A 8 -6.49 7.22 -19.31
CA GLU A 8 -5.65 8.33 -19.75
C GLU A 8 -6.01 9.62 -19.01
N PHE A 9 -7.32 9.83 -18.77
CA PHE A 9 -7.80 10.92 -17.93
C PHE A 9 -7.23 10.84 -16.52
N LEU A 10 -7.33 9.69 -15.84
CA LEU A 10 -6.77 9.51 -14.50
C LEU A 10 -5.26 9.73 -14.47
N ALA A 11 -4.57 9.22 -15.48
CA ALA A 11 -3.13 9.38 -15.60
C ALA A 11 -2.71 10.85 -15.76
N MET A 12 -3.45 11.59 -16.59
CA MET A 12 -3.22 13.03 -16.79
C MET A 12 -3.55 13.81 -15.49
N LEU A 13 -4.63 13.45 -14.81
CA LEU A 13 -5.01 14.08 -13.55
C LEU A 13 -3.92 13.88 -12.47
N GLN A 14 -3.43 12.66 -12.31
CA GLN A 14 -2.35 12.35 -11.38
C GLN A 14 -1.04 13.10 -11.73
N GLU A 15 -0.73 13.27 -13.00
CA GLU A 15 0.45 14.03 -13.42
C GLU A 15 0.29 15.53 -13.12
N ARG A 16 -0.85 16.11 -13.44
CA ARG A 16 -1.15 17.53 -13.16
C ARG A 16 -1.19 17.83 -11.66
N THR A 17 -1.82 16.99 -10.87
CA THR A 17 -1.86 17.17 -9.41
C THR A 17 -0.48 17.06 -8.78
N ARG A 18 0.37 16.19 -9.30
CA ARG A 18 1.76 16.06 -8.88
C ARG A 18 2.60 17.28 -9.28
N GLU A 19 2.40 17.85 -10.48
CA GLU A 19 3.10 19.04 -10.95
C GLU A 19 2.67 20.30 -10.17
N ALA A 20 1.40 20.34 -9.79
CA ALA A 20 0.82 21.44 -9.02
C ALA A 20 0.97 21.27 -7.49
N ASP A 21 1.62 20.18 -7.03
CA ASP A 21 1.80 19.85 -5.60
C ASP A 21 0.48 19.78 -4.82
N ILE A 22 -0.59 19.32 -5.48
CA ILE A 22 -1.90 19.14 -4.85
C ILE A 22 -1.93 17.82 -4.09
N PRO A 23 -2.32 17.78 -2.81
CA PRO A 23 -2.44 16.56 -2.00
C PRO A 23 -3.68 15.74 -2.41
N TYR A 24 -3.64 15.16 -3.62
CA TYR A 24 -4.77 14.52 -4.27
C TYR A 24 -5.22 13.22 -3.60
N SER A 25 -4.27 12.40 -3.08
CA SER A 25 -4.57 11.08 -2.52
C SER A 25 -4.04 10.97 -1.09
N GLY A 26 -4.93 10.73 -0.12
CA GLY A 26 -4.62 10.54 1.29
C GLY A 26 -4.71 9.07 1.73
N SER A 27 -3.73 8.60 2.50
CA SER A 27 -3.80 7.31 3.21
C SER A 27 -3.92 7.57 4.70
N PHE A 28 -4.98 7.08 5.33
CA PHE A 28 -5.28 7.29 6.74
C PHE A 28 -5.15 5.98 7.50
N GLU A 29 -4.10 5.86 8.31
CA GLU A 29 -3.87 4.74 9.21
C GLU A 29 -4.64 5.01 10.52
N LEU A 30 -5.90 4.60 10.58
CA LEU A 30 -6.83 4.99 11.66
C LEU A 30 -6.41 4.48 13.04
N THR A 31 -5.78 3.32 13.09
CA THR A 31 -5.40 2.65 14.33
C THR A 31 -4.19 1.73 14.10
N PRO A 32 -3.29 1.59 15.09
CA PRO A 32 -2.23 0.59 15.02
C PRO A 32 -2.70 -0.78 15.56
N LEU A 33 -3.89 -0.83 16.16
CA LEU A 33 -4.45 -2.05 16.75
C LEU A 33 -5.04 -2.94 15.66
N CYS A 34 -4.94 -4.25 15.87
CA CYS A 34 -5.45 -5.25 14.95
C CYS A 34 -6.04 -6.43 15.74
N ASN A 35 -6.99 -7.13 15.13
CA ASN A 35 -7.56 -8.39 15.62
C ASN A 35 -6.82 -9.63 15.05
N LEU A 36 -5.71 -9.42 14.33
CA LEU A 36 -4.73 -10.43 13.92
C LEU A 36 -3.35 -10.09 14.50
N ASP A 37 -2.42 -11.07 14.49
CA ASP A 37 -1.02 -10.93 14.91
C ASP A 37 -0.05 -11.34 13.79
N CYS A 38 -0.18 -10.72 12.62
CA CYS A 38 0.62 -11.07 11.46
C CYS A 38 2.10 -10.85 11.70
N LYS A 39 2.89 -11.92 11.56
CA LYS A 39 4.34 -11.93 11.87
C LYS A 39 5.17 -10.95 11.02
N MET A 40 4.70 -10.63 9.80
CA MET A 40 5.36 -9.68 8.90
C MET A 40 4.74 -8.27 8.94
N CYS A 41 3.85 -7.99 9.89
CA CYS A 41 3.16 -6.70 9.95
C CYS A 41 4.13 -5.56 10.27
N TYR A 42 4.01 -4.45 9.54
CA TYR A 42 4.85 -3.27 9.74
C TYR A 42 4.25 -2.24 10.72
N VAL A 43 2.92 -2.28 10.93
CA VAL A 43 2.22 -1.28 11.73
C VAL A 43 1.76 -1.80 13.10
N HIS A 44 1.75 -3.10 13.26
CA HIS A 44 1.11 -3.77 14.38
C HIS A 44 1.72 -3.39 15.74
N LEU A 45 0.90 -2.77 16.59
CA LEU A 45 1.19 -2.52 17.99
C LEU A 45 0.12 -3.21 18.83
N GLN A 46 0.51 -4.26 19.55
CA GLN A 46 -0.42 -4.99 20.45
C GLN A 46 -0.59 -4.32 21.83
N ASP A 47 0.07 -3.18 22.05
CA ASP A 47 -0.02 -2.45 23.30
C ASP A 47 -1.33 -1.64 23.38
N PRO A 48 -2.31 -2.05 24.22
CA PRO A 48 -3.55 -1.29 24.36
C PRO A 48 -3.34 0.14 24.89
N SER A 49 -2.19 0.43 25.49
CA SER A 49 -1.87 1.77 26.00
C SER A 49 -1.78 2.83 24.90
N VAL A 50 -1.59 2.42 23.64
CA VAL A 50 -1.56 3.34 22.49
C VAL A 50 -2.90 4.04 22.26
N ARG A 51 -4.00 3.49 22.78
CA ARG A 51 -5.36 4.03 22.57
C ARG A 51 -5.51 5.50 22.96
N HIS A 52 -4.78 5.96 24.01
CA HIS A 52 -4.87 7.38 24.41
C HIS A 52 -4.10 8.32 23.51
N ARG A 53 -3.28 7.80 22.59
CA ARG A 53 -2.54 8.59 21.61
C ARG A 53 -3.18 8.54 20.22
N MET A 54 -4.17 7.65 20.04
CA MET A 54 -4.92 7.57 18.78
C MET A 54 -5.78 8.81 18.60
N LEU A 55 -5.93 9.25 17.38
CA LEU A 55 -6.86 10.33 17.08
C LEU A 55 -8.30 9.88 17.32
N SER A 56 -9.10 10.80 17.87
CA SER A 56 -10.56 10.63 17.96
C SER A 56 -11.22 10.74 16.59
N GLY A 57 -12.47 10.30 16.47
CA GLY A 57 -13.26 10.47 15.25
C GLY A 57 -13.39 11.94 14.82
N GLU A 58 -13.58 12.84 15.78
CA GLU A 58 -13.66 14.29 15.51
C GLU A 58 -12.34 14.84 14.96
N GLN A 59 -11.21 14.41 15.52
CA GLN A 59 -9.89 14.82 15.05
C GLN A 59 -9.63 14.31 13.62
N TRP A 60 -9.99 13.05 13.32
CA TRP A 60 -9.91 12.50 11.98
C TRP A 60 -10.78 13.27 10.99
N ILE A 61 -12.04 13.55 11.33
CA ILE A 61 -12.97 14.29 10.47
C ILE A 61 -12.45 15.71 10.22
N SER A 62 -11.96 16.40 11.26
CA SER A 62 -11.37 17.73 11.11
C SER A 62 -10.15 17.75 10.19
N LEU A 63 -9.28 16.74 10.31
CA LEU A 63 -8.09 16.62 9.46
C LEU A 63 -8.47 16.27 8.02
N ILE A 64 -9.41 15.36 7.82
CA ILE A 64 -9.92 14.97 6.51
C ILE A 64 -10.57 16.16 5.81
N GLN A 65 -11.35 16.99 6.53
CA GLN A 65 -11.93 18.20 5.95
C GLN A 65 -10.85 19.16 5.42
N GLN A 66 -9.80 19.39 6.21
CA GLN A 66 -8.69 20.24 5.76
C GLN A 66 -7.97 19.63 4.53
N ALA A 67 -7.87 18.31 4.43
CA ALA A 67 -7.31 17.64 3.26
C ALA A 67 -8.21 17.81 2.02
N ILE A 68 -9.52 17.70 2.19
CA ILE A 68 -10.53 17.95 1.13
C ILE A 68 -10.41 19.39 0.63
N ASP A 69 -10.37 20.36 1.55
CA ASP A 69 -10.22 21.78 1.23
C ASP A 69 -8.90 22.07 0.48
N ALA A 70 -7.87 21.28 0.73
CA ALA A 70 -6.57 21.35 0.03
C ALA A 70 -6.54 20.60 -1.32
N GLY A 71 -7.62 19.93 -1.72
CA GLY A 71 -7.76 19.27 -3.02
C GLY A 71 -7.69 17.75 -3.01
N MET A 72 -7.83 17.09 -1.86
CA MET A 72 -7.91 15.63 -1.78
C MET A 72 -9.20 15.12 -2.45
N MET A 73 -9.06 14.14 -3.32
CA MET A 73 -10.13 13.47 -4.05
C MET A 73 -10.16 11.96 -3.84
N GLU A 74 -9.07 11.37 -3.37
CA GLU A 74 -8.97 9.94 -3.08
C GLU A 74 -8.53 9.72 -1.64
N ALA A 75 -9.13 8.73 -0.97
CA ALA A 75 -8.77 8.32 0.38
C ALA A 75 -8.63 6.79 0.49
N LEU A 76 -7.59 6.35 1.18
CA LEU A 76 -7.42 4.98 1.62
C LEU A 76 -7.56 4.94 3.15
N LEU A 77 -8.56 4.22 3.64
CA LEU A 77 -8.68 3.87 5.05
C LEU A 77 -7.95 2.56 5.32
N THR A 78 -7.00 2.60 6.24
CA THR A 78 -6.14 1.47 6.61
C THR A 78 -5.79 1.56 8.10
N GLY A 79 -4.84 0.73 8.56
CA GLY A 79 -4.38 0.69 9.94
C GLY A 79 -3.72 -0.64 10.24
N GLY A 80 -3.74 -1.06 11.50
CA GLY A 80 -3.67 -2.46 11.86
C GLY A 80 -4.88 -3.16 11.25
N GLU A 81 -6.07 -2.92 11.83
CA GLU A 81 -7.36 -3.16 11.16
C GLU A 81 -8.23 -1.91 11.28
N ALA A 82 -8.46 -1.22 10.17
CA ALA A 82 -9.17 0.05 10.15
C ALA A 82 -10.55 -0.01 10.80
N MET A 83 -11.28 -1.11 10.59
CA MET A 83 -12.64 -1.29 11.09
C MET A 83 -12.69 -1.50 12.62
N THR A 84 -11.56 -1.66 13.31
CA THR A 84 -11.51 -1.69 14.79
C THR A 84 -11.51 -0.29 15.40
N HIS A 85 -11.31 0.76 14.61
CA HIS A 85 -11.39 2.13 15.11
C HIS A 85 -12.85 2.47 15.48
N PRO A 86 -13.14 2.98 16.70
CA PRO A 86 -14.52 3.21 17.14
C PRO A 86 -15.34 4.10 16.22
N ALA A 87 -14.72 5.09 15.59
CA ALA A 87 -15.36 6.03 14.65
C ALA A 87 -15.16 5.63 13.18
N PHE A 88 -14.82 4.38 12.87
CA PHE A 88 -14.58 3.95 11.47
C PHE A 88 -15.75 4.33 10.55
N TRP A 89 -16.97 4.02 10.95
CA TRP A 89 -18.15 4.27 10.12
C TRP A 89 -18.46 5.76 9.96
N ASP A 90 -18.23 6.56 11.01
CA ASP A 90 -18.43 8.01 10.93
C ASP A 90 -17.43 8.65 9.96
N ILE A 91 -16.17 8.24 10.03
CA ILE A 91 -15.09 8.68 9.12
C ILE A 91 -15.39 8.23 7.69
N TYR A 92 -15.76 6.96 7.49
CA TYR A 92 -16.11 6.41 6.19
C TYR A 92 -17.27 7.18 5.55
N MET A 93 -18.38 7.34 6.28
CA MET A 93 -19.54 8.08 5.79
C MET A 93 -19.26 9.55 5.53
N TYR A 94 -18.35 10.16 6.31
CA TYR A 94 -17.92 11.51 6.07
C TYR A 94 -17.24 11.64 4.69
N LEU A 95 -16.32 10.75 4.36
CA LEU A 95 -15.65 10.71 3.05
C LEU A 95 -16.64 10.49 1.90
N ILE A 96 -17.52 9.51 2.04
CA ILE A 96 -18.54 9.19 1.01
C ILE A 96 -19.47 10.39 0.76
N ASN A 97 -19.96 11.03 1.82
CA ASN A 97 -20.87 12.18 1.72
C ASN A 97 -20.20 13.42 1.09
N HIS A 98 -18.87 13.50 1.13
CA HIS A 98 -18.11 14.56 0.46
C HIS A 98 -17.62 14.16 -0.95
N GLY A 99 -18.08 13.01 -1.49
CA GLY A 99 -17.75 12.57 -2.85
C GLY A 99 -16.31 12.10 -3.02
N ILE A 100 -15.63 11.72 -1.94
CA ILE A 100 -14.25 11.23 -1.98
C ILE A 100 -14.21 9.78 -2.45
N VAL A 101 -13.39 9.49 -3.44
CA VAL A 101 -13.14 8.12 -3.93
C VAL A 101 -12.45 7.32 -2.83
N THR A 102 -13.23 6.57 -2.08
CA THR A 102 -12.76 5.91 -0.85
C THR A 102 -12.45 4.45 -1.08
N GLN A 103 -11.24 4.03 -0.66
CA GLN A 103 -10.82 2.65 -0.62
C GLN A 103 -10.70 2.21 0.85
N VAL A 104 -11.04 0.96 1.13
CA VAL A 104 -10.90 0.36 2.46
C VAL A 104 -9.98 -0.85 2.36
N LYS A 105 -8.93 -0.88 3.18
CA LYS A 105 -8.07 -2.04 3.35
C LYS A 105 -8.39 -2.72 4.67
N THR A 106 -8.68 -4.02 4.61
CA THR A 106 -9.10 -4.83 5.77
C THR A 106 -8.54 -6.24 5.71
N ASN A 107 -8.42 -6.89 6.86
CA ASN A 107 -8.13 -8.31 6.96
C ASN A 107 -9.37 -9.21 6.78
N GLY A 108 -10.56 -8.62 6.65
CA GLY A 108 -11.81 -9.32 6.37
C GLY A 108 -12.53 -9.90 7.60
N LEU A 109 -11.93 -9.92 8.77
CA LEU A 109 -12.57 -10.51 9.96
C LEU A 109 -13.81 -9.76 10.46
N LEU A 110 -13.88 -8.45 10.22
CA LEU A 110 -15.01 -7.62 10.63
C LEU A 110 -16.03 -7.38 9.48
N LEU A 111 -15.85 -8.03 8.34
CA LEU A 111 -16.81 -7.97 7.22
C LEU A 111 -18.01 -8.90 7.44
N ASN A 112 -18.64 -8.78 8.59
CA ASN A 112 -19.88 -9.51 8.90
C ASN A 112 -21.06 -8.99 8.05
N GLU A 113 -22.21 -9.61 8.19
CA GLU A 113 -23.42 -9.28 7.43
C GLU A 113 -23.86 -7.81 7.62
N GLU A 114 -23.70 -7.25 8.82
CA GLU A 114 -24.00 -5.83 9.09
C GLU A 114 -23.05 -4.90 8.34
N ALA A 115 -21.74 -5.16 8.39
CA ALA A 115 -20.75 -4.38 7.67
C ALA A 115 -20.96 -4.45 6.16
N ILE A 116 -21.24 -5.64 5.64
CA ILE A 116 -21.55 -5.87 4.21
C ILE A 116 -22.81 -5.10 3.79
N SER A 117 -23.86 -5.12 4.63
CA SER A 117 -25.08 -4.34 4.34
C SER A 117 -24.79 -2.84 4.26
N ARG A 118 -24.01 -2.29 5.20
CA ARG A 118 -23.61 -0.87 5.18
C ARG A 118 -22.79 -0.51 3.95
N PHE A 119 -21.83 -1.36 3.57
CA PHE A 119 -21.05 -1.16 2.36
C PHE A 119 -21.89 -1.32 1.07
N LYS A 120 -22.93 -2.13 1.08
CA LYS A 120 -23.84 -2.27 -0.06
C LYS A 120 -24.65 -1.00 -0.29
N ASP A 121 -25.09 -0.35 0.78
CA ASP A 121 -25.83 0.91 0.69
C ASP A 121 -24.94 2.07 0.22
N TYR A 122 -23.68 2.06 0.65
CA TYR A 122 -22.66 3.07 0.32
C TYR A 122 -21.35 2.39 -0.05
N PRO A 123 -21.20 1.87 -1.27
CA PRO A 123 -20.05 1.06 -1.63
C PRO A 123 -18.75 1.87 -1.72
N PRO A 124 -17.63 1.32 -1.22
CA PRO A 124 -16.32 1.91 -1.46
C PRO A 124 -15.96 1.77 -2.95
N TYR A 125 -15.04 2.59 -3.42
CA TYR A 125 -14.45 2.38 -4.75
C TYR A 125 -13.72 1.04 -4.86
N LYS A 126 -13.08 0.60 -3.76
CA LYS A 126 -12.39 -0.69 -3.67
C LYS A 126 -12.40 -1.20 -2.22
N LEU A 127 -12.80 -2.44 -2.05
CA LEU A 127 -12.67 -3.18 -0.80
C LEU A 127 -11.48 -4.15 -0.95
N ASP A 128 -10.33 -3.76 -0.40
CA ASP A 128 -9.05 -4.48 -0.50
C ASP A 128 -8.90 -5.41 0.70
N ILE A 129 -9.16 -6.72 0.48
CA ILE A 129 -9.14 -7.73 1.54
C ILE A 129 -7.84 -8.52 1.47
N SER A 130 -7.11 -8.56 2.58
CA SER A 130 -5.88 -9.35 2.68
C SER A 130 -6.18 -10.83 2.91
N LEU A 131 -5.63 -11.72 2.07
CA LEU A 131 -5.73 -13.16 2.20
C LEU A 131 -4.37 -13.73 2.63
N TYR A 132 -4.31 -14.32 3.83
CA TYR A 132 -3.06 -14.72 4.47
C TYR A 132 -2.79 -16.22 4.48
N GLY A 133 -3.73 -17.05 4.01
CA GLY A 133 -3.60 -18.50 3.99
C GLY A 133 -4.62 -19.16 3.08
N CYS A 134 -4.47 -20.47 2.85
CA CYS A 134 -5.38 -21.31 2.07
C CYS A 134 -6.08 -22.41 2.90
N ASP A 135 -5.79 -22.46 4.19
CA ASP A 135 -6.37 -23.34 5.21
C ASP A 135 -6.05 -22.78 6.61
N SER A 136 -6.61 -23.35 7.67
CA SER A 136 -6.38 -22.94 9.05
C SER A 136 -4.91 -22.99 9.45
N GLU A 137 -4.17 -24.01 9.03
CA GLU A 137 -2.75 -24.15 9.33
C GLU A 137 -1.92 -22.98 8.79
N SER A 138 -2.05 -22.69 7.49
CA SER A 138 -1.34 -21.59 6.84
C SER A 138 -1.77 -20.24 7.39
N TYR A 139 -3.05 -20.09 7.73
CA TYR A 139 -3.57 -18.84 8.29
C TYR A 139 -2.98 -18.54 9.67
N VAL A 140 -2.95 -19.54 10.56
CA VAL A 140 -2.32 -19.43 11.89
C VAL A 140 -0.81 -19.21 11.76
N ALA A 141 -0.14 -19.88 10.84
CA ALA A 141 1.30 -19.73 10.62
C ALA A 141 1.69 -18.28 10.29
N VAL A 142 0.86 -17.57 9.51
CA VAL A 142 1.11 -16.19 9.08
C VAL A 142 0.56 -15.18 10.08
N THR A 143 -0.66 -15.39 10.58
CA THR A 143 -1.41 -14.36 11.33
C THR A 143 -1.47 -14.58 12.83
N GLY A 144 -1.04 -15.74 13.32
CA GLY A 144 -1.17 -16.11 14.73
C GLY A 144 -2.60 -16.45 15.18
N VAL A 145 -3.60 -16.32 14.31
CA VAL A 145 -5.02 -16.49 14.63
C VAL A 145 -5.69 -17.44 13.64
N ASP A 146 -6.48 -18.39 14.13
CA ASP A 146 -7.30 -19.26 13.27
C ASP A 146 -8.56 -18.51 12.81
N ALA A 147 -8.45 -17.84 11.68
CA ALA A 147 -9.50 -17.02 11.12
C ALA A 147 -9.87 -17.39 9.66
N TYR A 148 -9.30 -18.48 9.14
CA TYR A 148 -9.43 -18.87 7.74
C TYR A 148 -10.89 -18.99 7.28
N GLU A 149 -11.65 -19.85 7.95
CA GLU A 149 -13.05 -20.12 7.56
C GLU A 149 -13.92 -18.87 7.60
N GLN A 150 -13.71 -18.04 8.63
CA GLN A 150 -14.47 -16.79 8.80
C GLN A 150 -14.15 -15.80 7.68
N VAL A 151 -12.88 -15.59 7.37
CA VAL A 151 -12.46 -14.65 6.31
C VAL A 151 -12.91 -15.11 4.95
N VAL A 152 -12.76 -16.41 4.63
CA VAL A 152 -13.24 -16.98 3.35
C VAL A 152 -14.76 -16.83 3.21
N ARG A 153 -15.52 -17.09 4.28
CA ARG A 153 -16.97 -16.84 4.29
C ARG A 153 -17.29 -15.38 4.02
N HIS A 154 -16.60 -14.44 4.69
CA HIS A 154 -16.85 -13.01 4.53
C HIS A 154 -16.47 -12.52 3.14
N ILE A 155 -15.38 -13.02 2.53
CA ILE A 155 -15.04 -12.74 1.14
C ILE A 155 -16.18 -13.15 0.20
N ARG A 156 -16.72 -14.37 0.35
CA ARG A 156 -17.84 -14.84 -0.46
C ARG A 156 -19.08 -13.98 -0.30
N LEU A 157 -19.46 -13.66 0.94
CA LEU A 157 -20.59 -12.78 1.22
C LEU A 157 -20.44 -11.39 0.59
N ALA A 158 -19.24 -10.81 0.66
CA ALA A 158 -18.95 -9.52 0.04
C ALA A 158 -19.07 -9.57 -1.50
N ILE A 159 -18.58 -10.64 -2.12
CA ILE A 159 -18.70 -10.87 -3.58
C ILE A 159 -20.18 -11.07 -3.98
N GLU A 160 -20.91 -11.92 -3.26
CA GLU A 160 -22.33 -12.18 -3.49
C GLU A 160 -23.19 -10.91 -3.33
N ALA A 161 -22.79 -10.01 -2.42
CA ALA A 161 -23.41 -8.70 -2.25
C ALA A 161 -23.08 -7.71 -3.37
N GLY A 162 -22.19 -8.07 -4.31
CA GLY A 162 -21.79 -7.21 -5.44
C GLY A 162 -20.81 -6.12 -5.06
N LEU A 163 -20.10 -6.23 -3.92
CA LEU A 163 -19.10 -5.25 -3.50
C LEU A 163 -17.86 -5.31 -4.41
N PRO A 164 -17.15 -4.19 -4.59
CA PRO A 164 -15.95 -4.12 -5.43
C PRO A 164 -14.73 -4.74 -4.71
N VAL A 165 -14.77 -6.07 -4.53
CA VAL A 165 -13.74 -6.83 -3.81
C VAL A 165 -12.47 -6.92 -4.64
N TYR A 166 -11.36 -6.70 -3.97
CA TYR A 166 -10.01 -6.94 -4.44
C TYR A 166 -9.26 -7.77 -3.39
N LEU A 167 -8.59 -8.83 -3.79
CA LEU A 167 -7.82 -9.66 -2.87
C LEU A 167 -6.33 -9.32 -2.94
N ALA A 168 -5.72 -9.13 -1.78
CA ALA A 168 -4.29 -8.88 -1.65
C ALA A 168 -3.59 -10.09 -1.02
N VAL A 169 -2.61 -10.63 -1.71
CA VAL A 169 -1.70 -11.67 -1.20
C VAL A 169 -0.34 -11.03 -0.95
N THR A 170 0.21 -11.19 0.25
CA THR A 170 1.52 -10.62 0.63
C THR A 170 2.48 -11.76 0.99
N PRO A 171 3.25 -12.29 0.03
CA PRO A 171 4.24 -13.31 0.27
C PRO A 171 5.27 -12.90 1.31
N SER A 172 5.61 -13.82 2.21
CA SER A 172 6.64 -13.68 3.23
C SER A 172 7.24 -15.05 3.52
N SER A 173 8.37 -15.11 4.24
CA SER A 173 8.95 -16.40 4.66
C SER A 173 7.97 -17.25 5.45
N TYR A 174 7.03 -16.62 6.17
CA TYR A 174 5.96 -17.33 6.89
C TYR A 174 4.86 -17.90 5.98
N MET A 175 4.64 -17.33 4.81
CA MET A 175 3.66 -17.80 3.83
C MET A 175 4.30 -18.74 2.78
N SER A 176 5.62 -18.73 2.67
CA SER A 176 6.39 -19.40 1.60
C SER A 176 5.88 -20.79 1.23
N PRO A 177 5.64 -21.72 2.17
CA PRO A 177 5.20 -23.09 1.82
C PRO A 177 3.81 -23.14 1.15
N TRP A 178 3.00 -22.10 1.28
CA TRP A 178 1.60 -22.07 0.82
C TRP A 178 1.33 -21.01 -0.25
N THR A 179 2.31 -20.20 -0.64
CA THR A 179 2.09 -19.01 -1.50
C THR A 179 1.34 -19.34 -2.79
N GLU A 180 1.71 -20.41 -3.50
CA GLU A 180 1.03 -20.83 -4.73
C GLU A 180 -0.44 -21.24 -4.45
N ARG A 181 -0.70 -22.00 -3.38
CA ARG A 181 -2.04 -22.40 -2.97
C ARG A 181 -2.91 -21.21 -2.57
N VAL A 182 -2.34 -20.22 -1.89
CA VAL A 182 -3.04 -18.96 -1.53
C VAL A 182 -3.39 -18.16 -2.77
N MET A 183 -2.48 -18.05 -3.74
CA MET A 183 -2.76 -17.40 -5.02
C MET A 183 -3.86 -18.13 -5.82
N ALA A 184 -3.81 -19.47 -5.85
CA ALA A 184 -4.83 -20.27 -6.52
C ALA A 184 -6.21 -20.12 -5.86
N LEU A 185 -6.28 -20.13 -4.52
CA LEU A 185 -7.51 -19.85 -3.79
C LEU A 185 -8.02 -18.43 -4.10
N ALA A 186 -7.14 -17.41 -4.05
CA ALA A 186 -7.52 -16.05 -4.38
C ALA A 186 -8.08 -15.93 -5.80
N SER A 187 -7.45 -16.60 -6.78
CA SER A 187 -7.91 -16.66 -8.17
C SER A 187 -9.29 -17.31 -8.31
N SER A 188 -9.57 -18.33 -7.50
CA SER A 188 -10.85 -19.09 -7.56
C SER A 188 -12.08 -18.26 -7.19
N PHE A 189 -11.91 -17.13 -6.51
CA PHE A 189 -13.01 -16.22 -6.20
C PHE A 189 -13.49 -15.39 -7.41
N GLY A 190 -12.78 -15.38 -8.53
CA GLY A 190 -13.18 -14.66 -9.74
C GLY A 190 -13.11 -13.14 -9.64
N VAL A 191 -12.40 -12.60 -8.66
CA VAL A 191 -12.18 -11.15 -8.45
C VAL A 191 -10.74 -10.77 -8.75
N SER A 192 -10.46 -9.47 -8.84
CA SER A 192 -9.09 -8.98 -9.05
C SER A 192 -8.19 -9.35 -7.89
N VAL A 193 -6.99 -9.87 -8.17
CA VAL A 193 -5.99 -10.27 -7.18
C VAL A 193 -4.68 -9.51 -7.39
N GLY A 194 -4.14 -8.96 -6.32
CA GLY A 194 -2.79 -8.39 -6.30
C GLY A 194 -1.85 -9.19 -5.41
N VAL A 195 -0.63 -9.36 -5.89
CA VAL A 195 0.46 -9.90 -5.07
C VAL A 195 1.39 -8.76 -4.72
N ASN A 196 1.50 -8.46 -3.43
CA ASN A 196 2.38 -7.42 -2.90
C ASN A 196 3.72 -8.04 -2.50
N ASP A 197 4.74 -7.82 -3.30
CA ASP A 197 6.10 -8.34 -3.09
C ASP A 197 7.03 -7.36 -2.35
N SER A 198 6.46 -6.29 -1.81
CA SER A 198 7.22 -5.21 -1.15
C SER A 198 6.90 -5.16 0.34
N LEU A 199 7.65 -5.91 1.13
CA LEU A 199 7.66 -5.82 2.58
C LEU A 199 8.52 -4.64 3.04
N ILE A 200 8.21 -4.07 4.19
CA ILE A 200 8.92 -2.94 4.81
C ILE A 200 9.29 -3.26 6.25
N ASP A 201 10.26 -2.53 6.80
CA ASP A 201 10.62 -2.67 8.20
C ASP A 201 9.46 -2.31 9.13
N PRO A 202 9.24 -3.09 10.20
CA PRO A 202 8.23 -2.76 11.21
C PRO A 202 8.51 -1.41 11.90
N HIS A 203 7.44 -0.70 12.21
CA HIS A 203 7.50 0.59 12.91
C HIS A 203 7.33 0.45 14.43
N ASP A 204 7.31 -0.79 14.94
CA ASP A 204 6.95 -1.14 16.31
C ASP A 204 8.08 -1.04 17.35
N ASN A 205 9.29 -0.68 16.93
CA ASN A 205 10.49 -0.64 17.75
C ASN A 205 10.86 -1.97 18.46
N THR A 206 10.31 -3.10 18.04
CA THR A 206 10.63 -4.44 18.60
C THR A 206 12.00 -4.95 18.17
N GLY A 207 12.66 -4.25 17.25
CA GLY A 207 13.93 -4.69 16.67
C GLY A 207 13.78 -5.65 15.50
N ARG A 208 12.58 -6.08 15.16
CA ARG A 208 12.29 -6.87 13.95
C ARG A 208 12.68 -6.09 12.71
N LYS A 209 13.21 -6.77 11.71
CA LYS A 209 13.60 -6.18 10.43
C LYS A 209 12.92 -6.92 9.29
N LYS A 210 12.73 -6.25 8.17
CA LYS A 210 12.23 -6.87 6.95
C LYS A 210 12.99 -8.16 6.61
N ALA A 211 14.30 -8.19 6.82
CA ALA A 211 15.14 -9.34 6.57
C ALA A 211 14.71 -10.61 7.32
N ASP A 212 14.00 -10.47 8.46
CA ASP A 212 13.55 -11.61 9.27
C ASP A 212 12.38 -12.35 8.62
N PHE A 213 11.68 -11.72 7.69
CA PHE A 213 10.49 -12.26 7.03
C PHE A 213 10.45 -12.07 5.51
N ASP A 214 11.52 -11.54 4.92
CA ASP A 214 11.67 -11.45 3.46
C ASP A 214 11.89 -12.84 2.84
N ILE A 215 11.51 -13.00 1.61
CA ILE A 215 11.71 -14.24 0.86
C ILE A 215 13.02 -14.19 0.07
N PRO A 216 13.72 -15.32 -0.10
CA PRO A 216 14.91 -15.41 -0.94
C PRO A 216 14.63 -14.95 -2.38
N LEU A 217 15.65 -14.44 -3.07
CA LEU A 217 15.50 -13.95 -4.44
C LEU A 217 14.98 -15.01 -5.41
N GLU A 218 15.47 -16.22 -5.30
CA GLU A 218 15.06 -17.34 -6.17
C GLU A 218 13.58 -17.65 -6.01
N GLU A 219 13.11 -17.63 -4.78
CA GLU A 219 11.70 -17.85 -4.47
C GLU A 219 10.82 -16.68 -4.93
N ASP A 220 11.25 -15.42 -4.73
CA ASP A 220 10.55 -14.25 -5.24
C ASP A 220 10.41 -14.29 -6.79
N MET A 221 11.43 -14.80 -7.48
CA MET A 221 11.37 -15.00 -8.92
C MET A 221 10.38 -16.11 -9.30
N SER A 222 10.40 -17.25 -8.60
CA SER A 222 9.46 -18.33 -8.79
C SER A 222 8.01 -17.87 -8.55
N ILE A 223 7.76 -17.13 -7.46
CA ILE A 223 6.42 -16.56 -7.17
C ILE A 223 5.95 -15.64 -8.31
N LYS A 224 6.82 -14.84 -8.88
CA LYS A 224 6.48 -13.95 -10.01
C LYS A 224 6.14 -14.71 -11.29
N GLU A 225 6.81 -15.81 -11.54
CA GLU A 225 6.51 -16.71 -12.65
C GLU A 225 5.16 -17.40 -12.43
N LYS A 226 4.98 -18.02 -11.28
CA LYS A 226 3.73 -18.67 -10.87
C LYS A 226 2.54 -17.72 -10.83
N LYS A 227 2.75 -16.48 -10.42
CA LYS A 227 1.73 -15.43 -10.48
C LYS A 227 1.18 -15.25 -11.90
N ARG A 228 2.04 -15.28 -12.93
CA ARG A 228 1.61 -15.14 -14.34
C ARG A 228 0.80 -16.33 -14.82
N GLU A 229 1.07 -17.53 -14.28
CA GLU A 229 0.36 -18.76 -14.62
C GLU A 229 -0.99 -18.86 -13.89
N ILE A 230 -1.04 -18.50 -12.61
CA ILE A 230 -2.20 -18.71 -11.72
C ILE A 230 -3.22 -17.57 -11.80
N LEU A 231 -2.74 -16.32 -11.85
CA LEU A 231 -3.61 -15.16 -11.80
C LEU A 231 -3.91 -14.63 -13.20
N PRO A 232 -5.17 -14.26 -13.47
CA PRO A 232 -5.50 -13.59 -14.71
C PRO A 232 -4.72 -12.28 -14.84
N PRO A 233 -4.41 -11.82 -16.06
CA PRO A 233 -3.74 -10.56 -16.26
C PRO A 233 -4.58 -9.43 -15.62
N ARG A 234 -3.90 -8.59 -14.82
CA ARG A 234 -4.54 -7.48 -14.09
C ARG A 234 -5.18 -6.44 -15.02
N TYR A 235 -4.67 -6.37 -16.24
CA TYR A 235 -5.07 -5.39 -17.25
C TYR A 235 -5.25 -6.10 -18.59
N ASP A 236 -6.14 -5.60 -19.41
CA ASP A 236 -6.18 -6.00 -20.83
C ASP A 236 -4.86 -5.60 -21.55
N ALA A 237 -4.68 -6.08 -22.80
CA ALA A 237 -3.44 -5.85 -23.52
C ALA A 237 -3.16 -4.35 -23.74
N ALA A 238 -4.20 -3.54 -23.99
CA ALA A 238 -4.06 -2.10 -24.22
C ALA A 238 -3.74 -1.35 -22.90
N ASP A 239 -4.37 -1.73 -21.81
CA ASP A 239 -4.05 -1.21 -20.48
C ASP A 239 -2.64 -1.59 -20.06
N HIS A 240 -2.23 -2.84 -20.32
CA HIS A 240 -0.88 -3.29 -20.04
C HIS A 240 0.16 -2.47 -20.81
N GLU A 241 -0.02 -2.24 -22.11
CA GLU A 241 0.87 -1.41 -22.92
C GLU A 241 0.94 0.03 -22.40
N PHE A 242 -0.18 0.62 -22.06
CA PHE A 242 -0.26 1.96 -21.48
C PHE A 242 0.52 2.07 -20.17
N PHE A 243 0.33 1.14 -19.25
CA PHE A 243 1.05 1.14 -17.97
C PHE A 243 2.55 0.84 -18.14
N MET A 244 2.94 -0.03 -19.08
CA MET A 244 4.33 -0.30 -19.36
C MET A 244 5.06 0.91 -19.95
N LYS A 245 4.43 1.67 -20.85
CA LYS A 245 4.98 2.93 -21.37
C LYS A 245 5.23 3.96 -20.26
N ARG A 246 4.34 4.05 -19.28
CA ARG A 246 4.51 4.93 -18.11
C ARG A 246 5.57 4.43 -17.14
N ARG A 247 5.66 3.14 -16.93
CA ARG A 247 6.64 2.51 -16.04
C ARG A 247 8.08 2.66 -16.53
N ASN A 248 8.27 2.79 -17.83
CA ASN A 248 9.59 2.99 -18.43
C ASN A 248 10.11 4.44 -18.34
N ARG A 249 9.42 5.34 -17.62
CA ARG A 249 9.95 6.67 -17.33
C ARG A 249 10.99 6.56 -16.19
N PRO A 250 12.12 7.29 -16.29
CA PRO A 250 13.13 7.27 -15.24
C PRO A 250 12.51 7.74 -13.92
N MET A 251 12.74 6.95 -12.84
CA MET A 251 12.25 7.26 -11.49
C MET A 251 13.00 8.41 -10.83
N LEU A 252 14.15 8.76 -11.36
CA LEU A 252 15.01 9.82 -10.89
C LEU A 252 14.88 10.99 -11.86
N SER A 253 14.13 11.99 -11.47
CA SER A 253 14.18 13.29 -12.11
C SER A 253 15.13 14.20 -11.32
N ASP A 254 15.60 15.26 -11.95
CA ASP A 254 16.36 16.35 -11.30
C ASP A 254 15.58 17.01 -10.15
N LYS A 255 14.36 16.56 -9.89
CA LYS A 255 13.42 17.11 -8.91
C LYS A 255 13.07 16.14 -7.77
N GLY A 256 13.98 15.26 -7.35
CA GLY A 256 13.78 14.35 -6.23
C GLY A 256 13.03 13.05 -6.60
N LEU A 257 12.28 12.47 -5.64
CA LEU A 257 11.58 11.20 -5.84
C LEU A 257 10.46 11.31 -6.87
N TYR A 258 10.39 10.34 -7.78
CA TYR A 258 9.40 10.36 -8.87
C TYR A 258 8.02 9.82 -8.46
N CYS A 259 7.89 9.08 -7.37
CA CYS A 259 6.61 8.54 -6.93
C CYS A 259 5.63 9.64 -6.47
N SER A 260 4.36 9.29 -6.25
CA SER A 260 3.34 10.24 -5.77
C SER A 260 3.55 10.66 -4.31
N ALA A 261 4.32 9.89 -3.53
CA ALA A 261 4.56 10.15 -2.12
C ALA A 261 5.17 11.55 -1.89
N GLY A 262 4.49 12.37 -1.11
CA GLY A 262 4.88 13.76 -0.86
C GLY A 262 4.75 14.71 -2.06
N ARG A 263 4.22 14.26 -3.21
CA ARG A 263 4.06 15.08 -4.43
C ARG A 263 2.58 15.30 -4.79
N SER A 264 1.77 14.26 -4.73
CA SER A 264 0.31 14.29 -4.84
C SER A 264 -0.34 13.29 -3.92
N GLY A 265 0.43 12.51 -3.20
CA GLY A 265 -0.02 11.57 -2.18
C GLY A 265 0.62 11.87 -0.84
N PHE A 266 -0.11 11.62 0.24
CA PHE A 266 0.35 11.72 1.61
C PHE A 266 -0.22 10.59 2.45
N ALA A 267 0.33 10.41 3.64
CA ALA A 267 -0.26 9.53 4.63
C ALA A 267 -0.32 10.23 6.00
N VAL A 268 -1.32 9.89 6.80
CA VAL A 268 -1.40 10.27 8.19
C VAL A 268 -1.51 9.00 9.03
N ASN A 269 -0.57 8.86 9.95
CA ASN A 269 -0.54 7.73 10.87
C ASN A 269 -1.56 7.93 12.01
N TRP A 270 -1.84 6.87 12.72
CA TRP A 270 -2.84 6.77 13.79
C TRP A 270 -2.68 7.79 14.94
N ASP A 271 -1.50 8.35 15.11
CA ASP A 271 -1.16 9.38 16.10
C ASP A 271 -1.13 10.81 15.51
N GLY A 272 -1.65 10.98 14.29
CA GLY A 272 -1.78 12.27 13.63
C GLY A 272 -0.53 12.78 12.93
N VAL A 273 0.52 11.98 12.84
CA VAL A 273 1.75 12.35 12.15
C VAL A 273 1.59 12.16 10.65
N MET A 274 1.80 13.22 9.88
CA MET A 274 1.81 13.18 8.42
C MET A 274 3.20 12.79 7.91
N VAL A 275 3.22 11.88 6.94
CA VAL A 275 4.41 11.40 6.22
C VAL A 275 4.12 11.35 4.71
N PRO A 276 5.14 11.27 3.84
CA PRO A 276 4.93 11.16 2.39
C PRO A 276 4.12 9.94 1.97
N CYS A 277 4.31 8.80 2.61
CA CYS A 277 3.51 7.58 2.49
C CYS A 277 3.68 6.72 3.76
N LEU A 278 2.78 5.74 3.98
CA LEU A 278 2.80 4.89 5.18
C LEU A 278 4.12 4.12 5.40
N ALA A 279 4.86 3.87 4.33
CA ALA A 279 6.15 3.19 4.39
C ALA A 279 7.33 4.15 4.58
N PHE A 280 7.11 5.46 4.57
CA PHE A 280 8.20 6.43 4.64
C PHE A 280 8.70 6.57 6.07
N PRO A 281 10.02 6.47 6.32
CA PRO A 281 10.57 6.61 7.67
C PRO A 281 10.32 8.00 8.25
N ARG A 282 9.79 8.06 9.47
CA ARG A 282 9.47 9.32 10.17
C ARG A 282 10.71 10.13 10.54
N ASP A 283 11.85 9.49 10.69
CA ASP A 283 13.15 10.12 10.97
C ASP A 283 13.75 10.83 9.74
N VAL A 284 13.21 10.56 8.55
CA VAL A 284 13.60 11.27 7.31
C VAL A 284 12.77 12.53 7.15
N THR A 285 11.45 12.43 7.23
CA THR A 285 10.52 13.58 7.24
C THR A 285 9.18 13.20 7.83
N CYS A 286 8.64 14.10 8.64
CA CYS A 286 7.27 14.05 9.14
C CYS A 286 6.80 15.47 9.48
N ALA A 287 5.46 15.64 9.54
CA ALA A 287 4.83 16.90 9.91
C ALA A 287 3.59 16.66 10.79
N TYR A 288 3.04 17.70 11.39
CA TYR A 288 1.99 17.60 12.42
C TYR A 288 0.77 18.43 12.04
N PRO A 289 -0.11 17.92 11.16
CA PRO A 289 -1.22 18.69 10.58
C PRO A 289 -2.24 19.17 11.62
N LEU A 290 -2.43 18.48 12.74
CA LEU A 290 -3.32 18.95 13.81
C LEU A 290 -2.74 20.09 14.63
N ARG A 291 -1.41 20.23 14.67
CA ARG A 291 -0.73 21.32 15.38
C ARG A 291 -0.53 22.55 14.49
N ASP A 292 -0.06 22.33 13.26
CA ASP A 292 0.45 23.39 12.40
C ASP A 292 -0.53 23.72 11.25
N GLY A 293 -1.64 22.99 11.16
CA GLY A 293 -2.59 23.01 10.04
C GLY A 293 -2.14 22.15 8.87
N PHE A 294 -3.12 21.56 8.16
CA PHE A 294 -2.86 20.63 7.06
C PHE A 294 -1.99 21.23 5.95
N SER A 295 -2.31 22.45 5.52
CA SER A 295 -1.58 23.11 4.41
C SER A 295 -0.12 23.37 4.73
N GLN A 296 0.22 23.67 5.98
CA GLN A 296 1.61 23.84 6.41
C GLN A 296 2.32 22.48 6.44
N ALA A 297 1.70 21.47 7.08
CA ALA A 297 2.25 20.12 7.16
C ALA A 297 2.47 19.51 5.76
N TRP A 298 1.54 19.75 4.84
CA TRP A 298 1.69 19.32 3.44
C TRP A 298 2.91 19.97 2.76
N ARG A 299 3.08 21.29 2.91
CA ARG A 299 4.24 21.99 2.34
C ARG A 299 5.56 21.41 2.85
N GLU A 300 5.67 21.19 4.16
CA GLU A 300 6.87 20.63 4.78
C GLU A 300 7.23 19.25 4.22
N VAL A 301 6.23 18.34 4.10
CA VAL A 301 6.41 17.02 3.53
C VAL A 301 6.76 17.08 2.04
N ASN A 302 6.10 17.95 1.28
CA ASN A 302 6.35 18.14 -0.15
C ASN A 302 7.76 18.67 -0.43
N GLU A 303 8.18 19.71 0.29
CA GLU A 303 9.51 20.30 0.16
C GLU A 303 10.61 19.29 0.54
N ALA A 304 10.41 18.54 1.62
CA ALA A 304 11.36 17.51 2.03
C ALA A 304 11.54 16.41 0.96
N VAL A 305 10.45 16.01 0.29
CA VAL A 305 10.52 15.01 -0.79
C VAL A 305 11.15 15.60 -2.07
N LYS A 306 10.88 16.84 -2.40
CA LYS A 306 11.50 17.54 -3.55
C LYS A 306 13.00 17.69 -3.38
N ASN A 307 13.44 17.93 -2.16
CA ASN A 307 14.85 18.11 -1.80
C ASN A 307 15.51 16.81 -1.34
N TYR A 308 14.82 15.66 -1.47
CA TYR A 308 15.38 14.39 -1.07
C TYR A 308 16.58 14.02 -1.97
N GLU A 309 17.74 13.89 -1.37
CA GLU A 309 18.95 13.52 -2.09
C GLU A 309 18.99 12.02 -2.36
N ILE A 310 19.12 11.69 -3.63
CA ILE A 310 19.27 10.32 -4.10
C ILE A 310 20.73 9.90 -3.97
N PRO A 311 21.01 8.64 -3.60
CA PRO A 311 22.39 8.17 -3.50
C PRO A 311 23.19 8.44 -4.79
N GLN A 312 24.41 9.02 -4.65
CA GLN A 312 25.27 9.37 -5.79
C GLN A 312 25.46 8.19 -6.75
N ALA A 313 25.61 6.97 -6.24
CA ALA A 313 25.76 5.76 -7.04
C ALA A 313 24.54 5.45 -7.94
N CYS A 314 23.35 5.98 -7.61
CA CYS A 314 22.14 5.79 -8.41
C CYS A 314 22.14 6.65 -9.68
N HIS A 315 22.79 7.82 -9.68
CA HIS A 315 22.85 8.71 -10.85
C HIS A 315 23.62 8.10 -12.03
N THR A 316 24.60 7.26 -11.76
CA THR A 316 25.43 6.59 -12.79
C THR A 316 25.11 5.10 -12.93
N CYS A 317 24.03 4.62 -12.28
CA CYS A 317 23.67 3.21 -12.32
C CYS A 317 23.08 2.81 -13.69
N GLU A 318 23.59 1.73 -14.28
CA GLU A 318 23.08 1.16 -15.55
C GLU A 318 21.59 0.72 -15.51
N LEU A 319 21.04 0.55 -14.30
CA LEU A 319 19.63 0.19 -14.07
C LEU A 319 18.77 1.37 -13.61
N ASN A 320 19.27 2.60 -13.73
CA ASN A 320 18.55 3.78 -13.27
C ASN A 320 17.16 3.92 -13.88
N ASP A 321 17.02 3.64 -15.18
CA ASP A 321 15.77 3.65 -15.94
C ASP A 321 14.81 2.50 -15.56
N LYS A 322 15.28 1.49 -14.85
CA LYS A 322 14.54 0.27 -14.44
C LYS A 322 14.39 0.13 -12.94
N CYS A 323 15.13 0.91 -12.18
CA CYS A 323 15.11 0.88 -10.73
C CYS A 323 14.05 1.83 -10.18
N HIS A 324 13.09 1.26 -9.45
CA HIS A 324 12.16 2.06 -8.66
C HIS A 324 12.76 2.29 -7.26
N TYR A 325 13.76 3.18 -7.17
CA TYR A 325 14.34 3.54 -5.89
C TYR A 325 13.27 4.05 -4.92
N CYS A 326 13.27 3.52 -3.72
CA CYS A 326 12.35 3.91 -2.67
C CYS A 326 13.10 4.05 -1.33
N PRO A 327 13.01 5.22 -0.64
CA PRO A 327 13.67 5.43 0.65
C PRO A 327 13.29 4.43 1.73
N MET A 328 12.07 3.87 1.67
CA MET A 328 11.59 2.83 2.61
C MET A 328 12.44 1.55 2.58
N ARG A 329 13.26 1.37 1.55
CA ARG A 329 14.14 0.20 1.40
C ARG A 329 15.53 0.42 1.98
N HIS A 330 15.77 1.59 2.59
CA HIS A 330 17.00 1.84 3.32
C HIS A 330 16.95 1.17 4.69
N PRO A 331 18.04 0.51 5.13
CA PRO A 331 18.17 0.05 6.51
C PRO A 331 18.03 1.25 7.47
N LYS A 332 17.27 1.09 8.54
CA LYS A 332 17.20 2.09 9.61
C LYS A 332 18.63 2.39 10.10
N GLY A 333 19.04 3.65 10.08
CA GLY A 333 20.37 4.11 10.52
C GLY A 333 21.51 3.96 9.49
N ALA A 334 21.25 3.47 8.28
CA ALA A 334 22.22 3.58 7.20
C ALA A 334 22.34 5.05 6.76
N ALA A 335 23.55 5.45 6.35
CA ALA A 335 23.79 6.79 5.83
C ALA A 335 22.75 7.12 4.77
N LYS A 336 22.09 8.27 4.91
CA LYS A 336 20.93 8.72 4.12
C LYS A 336 21.11 8.71 2.58
N HIS A 337 22.26 8.33 2.10
CA HIS A 337 22.69 8.41 0.70
C HIS A 337 23.23 7.09 0.14
N LEU A 338 23.05 5.96 0.85
CA LEU A 338 23.48 4.66 0.36
C LEU A 338 22.30 3.84 -0.12
N CYS A 339 22.40 3.32 -1.33
CA CYS A 339 21.48 2.32 -1.84
C CYS A 339 21.62 1.05 -1.00
N ASP A 340 20.49 0.39 -0.68
CA ASP A 340 20.52 -0.94 -0.06
C ASP A 340 21.24 -1.92 -1.00
N PRO A 341 22.43 -2.44 -0.64
CA PRO A 341 23.19 -3.34 -1.49
C PRO A 341 22.43 -4.62 -1.83
N ASP A 342 21.65 -5.16 -0.90
CA ASP A 342 20.89 -6.38 -1.10
C ASP A 342 19.77 -6.15 -2.11
N TYR A 343 19.06 -5.03 -2.01
CA TYR A 343 18.08 -4.65 -3.02
C TYR A 343 18.71 -4.45 -4.40
N CYS A 344 19.83 -3.74 -4.49
CA CYS A 344 20.55 -3.53 -5.74
C CYS A 344 21.01 -4.86 -6.36
N ASN A 345 21.54 -5.77 -5.57
CA ASN A 345 21.98 -7.09 -6.02
C ASN A 345 20.79 -7.93 -6.50
N LYS A 346 19.68 -7.93 -5.76
CA LYS A 346 18.43 -8.59 -6.16
C LYS A 346 17.92 -8.02 -7.50
N LEU A 347 17.91 -6.70 -7.68
CA LEU A 347 17.47 -6.07 -8.91
C LEU A 347 18.38 -6.41 -10.10
N LYS A 348 19.69 -6.35 -9.92
CA LYS A 348 20.68 -6.72 -10.94
C LYS A 348 20.55 -8.18 -11.36
N ALA A 349 20.34 -9.09 -10.41
CA ALA A 349 20.14 -10.50 -10.68
C ALA A 349 18.83 -10.73 -11.47
N LYS A 350 17.73 -10.09 -11.08
CA LYS A 350 16.45 -10.14 -11.82
C LYS A 350 16.61 -9.64 -13.28
N TYR A 351 17.32 -8.54 -13.46
CA TYR A 351 17.53 -7.99 -14.81
C TYR A 351 18.39 -8.91 -15.70
N LYS A 352 19.46 -9.48 -15.16
CA LYS A 352 20.29 -10.47 -15.87
C LYS A 352 19.50 -11.72 -16.25
N ALA A 353 18.63 -12.22 -15.37
CA ALA A 353 17.78 -13.36 -15.68
C ALA A 353 16.78 -13.04 -16.79
N PHE A 354 16.16 -11.85 -16.76
CA PHE A 354 15.24 -11.39 -17.81
C PHE A 354 15.91 -11.28 -19.18
N GLN A 355 17.12 -10.71 -19.27
CA GLN A 355 17.88 -10.62 -20.52
C GLN A 355 18.24 -11.99 -21.11
N LYS A 356 18.47 -13.01 -20.27
CA LYS A 356 18.73 -14.38 -20.75
C LYS A 356 17.48 -15.00 -21.38
N THR A 357 16.30 -14.72 -20.83
CA THR A 357 15.03 -15.25 -21.36
C THR A 357 14.67 -14.60 -22.70
N GLU A 358 14.91 -13.29 -22.88
CA GLU A 358 14.67 -12.59 -24.15
C GLU A 358 15.65 -13.02 -25.29
N LYS A 359 16.85 -13.48 -24.96
CA LYS A 359 17.82 -13.99 -25.94
C LYS A 359 17.56 -15.42 -26.38
N ASN A 360 16.73 -16.15 -25.66
CA ASN A 360 16.40 -17.55 -25.91
C ASN A 360 15.02 -17.73 -26.59
N ASN A 361 14.26 -16.65 -26.76
CA ASN A 361 13.03 -16.57 -27.55
C ASN A 361 13.29 -15.74 -28.84
#